data_431643ed02516ec3ca31436bed34c588
#
_entry.id   431643ed02516ec3ca31436bed34c588
#
_cell.length_a   1.000
_cell.length_b   1.000
_cell.length_c   1.000
_cell.angle_alpha   90.00
_cell.angle_beta   90.00
_cell.angle_gamma   90.00
#
_symmetry.space_group_name_H-M   'P 1'
#
loop_
_entity.id
_entity.type
_entity.pdbx_description
1 polymer ?
#
loop_
_entity_poly.entity_id
_entity_poly.type
_entity_poly.pdbx_seq_one_letter_code
_entity_poly.pdbx_strand_id
1 'polypeptide(L)'
;DGVIGGGEGTQATRGQVAQMAYNALDTPIMDRLTYGQGNQQYYVLDGQGGRALETIMSRYLRITKVKGIVTENDVTTLDGAKSIDTLNEQRIRINITETFDNQFAVNETQSFYVGDTNAVDFLGKQVVAYADTNTNSTSLRLISVTEAEGANTEISFPVSSFESFDGTTMKYMQNETDRSATSARVTSGAPVIYNGIADDMDATELSNILSDATLSGQVTLVDNDESAGYDVIFVDIATAGVVSELSSRGVVTFLNTVGDRATKNSVNRIEFNTTSSDSIINITQNGQPYDYT
;
A
#
# COMPACT_ATOMS: atom_id res chain seq x y z
N ASP A 1 25.62 15.13 -10.02
CA ASP A 1 25.55 14.71 -11.42
C ASP A 1 24.14 14.38 -11.96
N GLY A 2 23.06 14.74 -11.26
CA GLY A 2 21.68 14.51 -11.71
C GLY A 2 21.06 15.62 -12.57
N VAL A 3 21.80 16.67 -12.88
CA VAL A 3 21.31 17.74 -13.76
C VAL A 3 21.63 17.34 -15.20
N ILE A 4 20.67 16.81 -15.92
CA ILE A 4 20.82 16.49 -17.33
C ILE A 4 20.97 17.80 -18.08
N GLY A 5 22.21 18.13 -18.45
CA GLY A 5 22.54 19.29 -19.23
C GLY A 5 22.04 19.18 -20.66
N GLY A 6 21.40 20.21 -21.14
CA GLY A 6 21.48 20.52 -22.56
C GLY A 6 22.95 20.82 -22.90
N GLY A 7 23.46 20.39 -24.05
CA GLY A 7 24.82 20.70 -24.48
C GLY A 7 25.08 22.19 -24.44
N GLU A 8 26.33 22.59 -24.16
CA GLU A 8 26.75 23.99 -24.15
C GLU A 8 26.27 24.71 -25.43
N GLY A 9 25.53 25.80 -25.25
CA GLY A 9 25.07 26.65 -26.35
C GLY A 9 23.66 26.38 -26.87
N THR A 10 22.92 25.40 -26.36
CA THR A 10 21.51 25.21 -26.71
C THR A 10 20.58 25.84 -25.66
N GLN A 11 19.53 26.53 -26.13
CA GLN A 11 18.51 27.06 -25.21
C GLN A 11 17.75 25.89 -24.56
N ALA A 12 17.64 25.89 -23.23
CA ALA A 12 16.86 24.91 -22.50
C ALA A 12 15.36 25.09 -22.81
N THR A 13 14.68 23.96 -23.07
CA THR A 13 13.22 23.97 -23.18
C THR A 13 12.58 24.16 -21.81
N ARG A 14 11.32 24.59 -21.78
CA ARG A 14 10.55 24.69 -20.51
C ARG A 14 10.50 23.38 -19.76
N GLY A 15 10.38 22.24 -20.47
CA GLY A 15 10.38 20.90 -19.87
C GLY A 15 11.73 20.55 -19.24
N GLN A 16 12.85 20.88 -19.89
CA GLN A 16 14.19 20.69 -19.33
C GLN A 16 14.40 21.54 -18.06
N VAL A 17 13.95 22.79 -18.06
CA VAL A 17 14.04 23.66 -16.88
C VAL A 17 13.19 23.09 -15.72
N ALA A 18 11.97 22.63 -16.00
CA ALA A 18 11.12 22.01 -15.00
C ALA A 18 11.76 20.73 -14.43
N GLN A 19 12.33 19.88 -15.27
CA GLN A 19 13.03 18.67 -14.83
C GLN A 19 14.28 19.00 -13.99
N MET A 20 15.05 20.00 -14.39
CA MET A 20 16.21 20.46 -13.63
C MET A 20 15.80 20.99 -12.24
N ALA A 21 14.74 21.80 -12.19
CA ALA A 21 14.21 22.32 -10.93
C ALA A 21 13.71 21.18 -10.02
N TYR A 22 12.99 20.20 -10.59
CA TYR A 22 12.53 19.03 -9.86
C TYR A 22 13.69 18.22 -9.27
N ASN A 23 14.70 17.90 -10.09
CA ASN A 23 15.87 17.14 -9.64
C ASN A 23 16.70 17.91 -8.58
N ALA A 24 16.71 19.25 -8.64
CA ALA A 24 17.40 20.08 -7.65
C ALA A 24 16.76 20.04 -6.27
N LEU A 25 15.45 19.77 -6.17
CA LEU A 25 14.74 19.73 -4.89
C LEU A 25 15.26 18.64 -3.96
N ASP A 26 15.61 17.49 -4.51
CA ASP A 26 16.12 16.31 -3.77
C ASP A 26 17.66 16.33 -3.63
N THR A 27 18.34 17.34 -4.14
CA THR A 27 19.79 17.43 -4.09
C THR A 27 20.24 17.87 -2.70
N PRO A 28 21.17 17.13 -2.04
CA PRO A 28 21.73 17.54 -0.76
C PRO A 28 22.40 18.91 -0.82
N ILE A 29 22.16 19.71 0.19
CA ILE A 29 22.76 21.04 0.32
C ILE A 29 24.22 20.90 0.72
N MET A 30 25.08 21.67 0.09
CA MET A 30 26.50 21.74 0.42
C MET A 30 26.77 22.99 1.26
N ASP A 31 27.33 22.80 2.45
CA ASP A 31 27.79 23.87 3.31
C ASP A 31 29.24 24.24 3.00
N ARG A 32 29.52 25.51 3.04
CA ARG A 32 30.86 26.04 2.92
C ARG A 32 31.51 26.09 4.30
N LEU A 33 32.54 25.31 4.50
CA LEU A 33 33.35 25.38 5.71
C LEU A 33 34.65 26.11 5.42
N THR A 34 35.04 27.02 6.35
CA THR A 34 36.33 27.69 6.33
C THR A 34 37.18 27.09 7.44
N TYR A 35 38.25 26.40 7.08
CA TYR A 35 39.19 25.80 8.04
C TYR A 35 40.53 26.52 8.00
N GLY A 36 41.07 26.89 9.17
CA GLY A 36 42.47 27.23 9.38
C GLY A 36 42.90 28.65 9.01
N GLN A 37 44.15 28.98 9.30
CA GLN A 37 44.81 30.21 8.89
C GLN A 37 45.15 30.15 7.40
N GLY A 38 44.33 30.81 6.62
CA GLY A 38 44.55 30.97 5.17
C GLY A 38 43.35 30.52 4.36
N ASN A 39 42.45 31.37 4.13
CA ASN A 39 41.33 31.42 3.14
C ASN A 39 41.02 30.19 2.26
N GLN A 40 41.37 28.98 2.68
CA GLN A 40 40.96 27.75 1.98
C GLN A 40 39.51 27.45 2.33
N GLN A 41 38.71 27.36 1.29
CA GLN A 41 37.29 27.10 1.37
C GLN A 41 37.03 25.63 0.96
N TYR A 42 36.40 24.86 1.82
CA TYR A 42 36.00 23.50 1.53
C TYR A 42 34.47 23.47 1.48
N TYR A 43 33.94 22.76 0.51
CA TYR A 43 32.52 22.44 0.46
C TYR A 43 32.33 21.02 0.99
N VAL A 44 31.39 20.87 1.92
CA VAL A 44 31.00 19.56 2.46
C VAL A 44 29.52 19.35 2.20
N LEU A 45 29.15 18.13 1.93
CA LEU A 45 27.75 17.76 1.89
C LEU A 45 27.18 17.91 3.30
N ASP A 46 26.00 18.47 3.40
CA ASP A 46 25.23 18.43 4.62
C ASP A 46 25.08 16.96 5.11
N GLY A 47 25.13 16.75 6.41
CA GLY A 47 25.21 15.39 6.98
C GLY A 47 26.62 14.88 7.29
N GLN A 48 27.67 15.54 6.76
CA GLN A 48 29.05 15.20 7.15
C GLN A 48 29.45 15.94 8.44
N GLY A 49 30.29 15.29 9.23
CA GLY A 49 30.76 15.87 10.50
C GLY A 49 29.70 15.95 11.59
N GLY A 50 28.66 15.09 11.55
CA GLY A 50 27.60 15.04 12.57
C GLY A 50 26.47 16.01 12.35
N ARG A 51 26.41 16.67 11.21
CA ARG A 51 25.27 17.51 10.82
C ARG A 51 24.18 16.67 10.16
N ALA A 52 22.94 17.13 10.28
CA ALA A 52 21.81 16.53 9.60
C ALA A 52 21.96 16.70 8.06
N LEU A 53 21.67 15.64 7.32
CA LEU A 53 21.52 15.73 5.87
C LEU A 53 20.27 16.56 5.56
N GLU A 54 20.40 17.58 4.74
CA GLU A 54 19.28 18.42 4.32
C GLU A 54 19.28 18.60 2.81
N THR A 55 18.10 18.65 2.24
CA THR A 55 17.87 18.99 0.83
C THR A 55 17.26 20.39 0.71
N ILE A 56 17.17 20.93 -0.49
CA ILE A 56 16.43 22.19 -0.72
C ILE A 56 14.98 22.02 -0.26
N MET A 57 14.40 20.87 -0.53
CA MET A 57 13.02 20.54 -0.16
C MET A 57 12.82 20.54 1.35
N SER A 58 13.67 19.83 2.10
CA SER A 58 13.52 19.73 3.55
C SER A 58 13.83 21.05 4.27
N ARG A 59 14.89 21.76 3.86
CA ARG A 59 15.33 22.99 4.53
C ARG A 59 14.39 24.18 4.29
N TYR A 60 13.98 24.39 3.03
CA TYR A 60 13.26 25.61 2.64
C TYR A 60 11.76 25.42 2.46
N LEU A 61 11.33 24.22 2.03
CA LEU A 61 9.92 23.93 1.80
C LEU A 61 9.28 23.16 2.96
N ARG A 62 10.07 22.66 3.90
CA ARG A 62 9.61 21.82 5.01
C ARG A 62 8.90 20.54 4.54
N ILE A 63 9.37 20.01 3.42
CA ILE A 63 8.88 18.76 2.85
C ILE A 63 9.99 17.74 2.96
N THR A 64 9.70 16.61 3.60
CA THR A 64 10.60 15.46 3.66
C THR A 64 10.18 14.40 2.65
N LYS A 65 11.16 13.70 2.10
CA LYS A 65 10.98 12.54 1.23
C LYS A 65 11.37 11.28 1.98
N VAL A 66 10.53 10.29 1.92
CA VAL A 66 10.79 8.95 2.48
C VAL A 66 10.44 7.88 1.47
N LYS A 67 11.13 6.73 1.57
CA LYS A 67 10.74 5.49 0.93
C LYS A 67 10.42 4.49 2.02
N GLY A 68 9.36 3.70 1.84
CA GLY A 68 8.97 2.73 2.87
C GLY A 68 7.77 1.90 2.45
N ILE A 69 7.44 0.91 3.28
CA ILE A 69 6.31 0.01 3.07
C ILE A 69 5.11 0.52 3.86
N VAL A 70 3.95 0.62 3.20
CA VAL A 70 2.69 0.95 3.89
C VAL A 70 2.24 -0.29 4.67
N THR A 71 2.33 -0.22 5.99
CA THR A 71 2.04 -1.36 6.89
C THR A 71 0.65 -1.31 7.50
N GLU A 72 0.00 -0.15 7.48
CA GLU A 72 -1.32 0.02 8.07
C GLU A 72 -2.08 1.14 7.36
N ASN A 73 -3.37 0.97 7.19
CA ASN A 73 -4.30 2.01 6.78
C ASN A 73 -5.40 2.17 7.85
N ASP A 74 -6.43 2.97 7.59
CA ASP A 74 -7.53 3.22 8.52
C ASP A 74 -8.49 2.02 8.71
N VAL A 75 -8.29 0.94 7.97
CA VAL A 75 -9.12 -0.27 8.01
C VAL A 75 -8.37 -1.45 8.61
N THR A 76 -7.09 -1.62 8.29
CA THR A 76 -6.34 -2.84 8.62
C THR A 76 -4.83 -2.62 8.73
N THR A 77 -4.14 -3.58 9.33
CA THR A 77 -2.68 -3.59 9.51
C THR A 77 -2.07 -4.91 9.02
N LEU A 78 -0.84 -4.87 8.53
CA LEU A 78 -0.09 -6.08 8.17
C LEU A 78 0.44 -6.85 9.39
N ASP A 79 0.47 -6.26 10.57
CA ASP A 79 1.01 -6.88 11.79
C ASP A 79 0.07 -7.93 12.42
N GLY A 80 -0.98 -8.34 11.69
CA GLY A 80 -1.97 -9.33 12.10
C GLY A 80 -3.16 -8.71 12.85
N ALA A 81 -4.27 -9.46 12.89
CA ALA A 81 -5.57 -9.03 13.41
C ALA A 81 -5.58 -8.59 14.89
N LYS A 82 -4.48 -8.73 15.61
CA LYS A 82 -4.42 -8.51 17.07
C LYS A 82 -4.16 -7.07 17.49
N SER A 83 -3.82 -6.19 16.60
CA SER A 83 -3.49 -4.80 16.91
C SER A 83 -4.12 -3.85 15.91
N ILE A 84 -5.44 -3.84 15.88
CA ILE A 84 -6.15 -2.67 15.37
C ILE A 84 -6.05 -1.60 16.48
N ASP A 85 -4.88 -1.05 16.67
CA ASP A 85 -4.79 0.30 17.16
C ASP A 85 -5.36 1.14 16.02
N THR A 86 -6.65 1.40 16.12
CA THR A 86 -7.41 2.16 15.14
C THR A 86 -6.65 3.44 14.81
N LEU A 87 -5.96 3.44 13.69
CA LEU A 87 -5.55 4.70 13.11
C LEU A 87 -6.82 5.52 12.95
N ASN A 88 -6.80 6.76 13.43
CA ASN A 88 -7.89 7.67 13.13
C ASN A 88 -8.12 7.69 11.61
N GLU A 89 -9.36 7.87 11.19
CA GLU A 89 -9.73 8.00 9.79
C GLU A 89 -8.72 8.82 8.97
N GLN A 90 -8.46 8.39 7.75
CA GLN A 90 -7.55 9.05 6.81
C GLN A 90 -6.07 9.06 7.23
N ARG A 91 -5.61 8.04 7.92
CA ARG A 91 -4.20 7.87 8.24
C ARG A 91 -3.66 6.56 7.68
N ILE A 92 -2.35 6.56 7.43
CA ILE A 92 -1.57 5.36 7.14
C ILE A 92 -0.34 5.33 8.04
N ARG A 93 0.25 4.13 8.18
CA ARG A 93 1.61 3.96 8.71
C ARG A 93 2.53 3.48 7.61
N ILE A 94 3.71 4.07 7.58
CA ILE A 94 4.80 3.67 6.68
C ILE A 94 5.98 3.22 7.53
N ASN A 95 6.43 1.99 7.32
CA ASN A 95 7.73 1.53 7.82
C ASN A 95 8.81 2.05 6.87
N ILE A 96 9.65 2.95 7.35
CA ILE A 96 10.62 3.68 6.54
C ILE A 96 11.81 2.79 6.23
N THR A 97 12.05 2.51 4.95
CA THR A 97 13.19 1.72 4.48
C THR A 97 14.37 2.59 4.01
N GLU A 98 14.09 3.83 3.59
CA GLU A 98 15.10 4.79 3.14
C GLU A 98 14.67 6.22 3.46
N THR A 99 15.63 7.05 3.88
CA THR A 99 15.44 8.47 4.14
C THR A 99 16.38 9.31 3.28
N PHE A 100 15.93 10.46 2.88
CA PHE A 100 16.69 11.41 2.03
C PHE A 100 17.14 12.66 2.80
N ASP A 101 16.70 12.76 4.02
CA ASP A 101 17.13 13.72 5.04
C ASP A 101 17.10 13.01 6.42
N ASN A 102 17.54 13.67 7.46
CA ASN A 102 17.57 13.05 8.80
C ASN A 102 16.29 13.32 9.63
N GLN A 103 15.17 13.55 8.98
CA GLN A 103 13.90 13.81 9.66
C GLN A 103 13.37 12.55 10.34
N PHE A 104 13.57 11.39 9.73
CA PHE A 104 13.14 10.08 10.23
C PHE A 104 14.30 9.09 10.20
N ALA A 105 14.21 8.05 11.04
CA ALA A 105 15.17 6.95 11.03
C ALA A 105 14.70 5.79 10.12
N VAL A 106 15.65 5.08 9.54
CA VAL A 106 15.37 3.81 8.83
C VAL A 106 14.87 2.77 9.84
N ASN A 107 13.92 1.95 9.44
CA ASN A 107 13.17 0.99 10.28
C ASN A 107 12.28 1.65 11.36
N GLU A 108 12.01 2.93 11.24
CA GLU A 108 10.99 3.61 12.04
C GLU A 108 9.63 3.50 11.35
N THR A 109 8.59 3.19 12.11
CA THR A 109 7.21 3.23 11.63
C THR A 109 6.60 4.57 11.98
N GLN A 110 6.24 5.34 10.95
CA GLN A 110 5.71 6.69 11.10
C GLN A 110 4.28 6.78 10.60
N SER A 111 3.41 7.45 11.37
CA SER A 111 2.02 7.72 10.99
C SER A 111 1.89 9.03 10.21
N PHE A 112 1.15 8.98 9.12
CA PHE A 112 0.87 10.13 8.25
C PHE A 112 -0.63 10.30 8.03
N TYR A 113 -1.08 11.54 7.97
CA TYR A 113 -2.40 11.89 7.45
C TYR A 113 -2.36 11.86 5.91
N VAL A 114 -3.28 11.15 5.29
CA VAL A 114 -3.24 10.90 3.83
C VAL A 114 -3.48 12.15 2.99
N GLY A 115 -4.17 13.15 3.54
CA GLY A 115 -4.48 14.37 2.81
C GLY A 115 -5.36 14.11 1.59
N ASP A 116 -4.96 14.69 0.46
CA ASP A 116 -5.65 14.52 -0.82
C ASP A 116 -5.01 13.43 -1.70
N THR A 117 -4.25 12.50 -1.06
CA THR A 117 -3.58 11.39 -1.75
C THR A 117 -4.41 10.10 -1.66
N ASN A 118 -4.09 9.15 -2.52
CA ASN A 118 -4.65 7.79 -2.48
C ASN A 118 -3.75 6.81 -1.69
N ALA A 119 -3.08 7.30 -0.65
CA ALA A 119 -2.09 6.53 0.10
C ALA A 119 -2.66 5.26 0.77
N VAL A 120 -3.95 5.23 1.05
CA VAL A 120 -4.66 4.04 1.61
C VAL A 120 -4.65 2.84 0.67
N ASP A 121 -4.55 3.07 -0.64
CA ASP A 121 -4.56 2.03 -1.67
C ASP A 121 -3.22 1.29 -1.79
N PHE A 122 -2.18 1.78 -1.11
CA PHE A 122 -0.83 1.21 -1.18
C PHE A 122 -0.48 0.27 -0.02
N LEU A 123 -1.48 -0.23 0.72
CA LEU A 123 -1.23 -1.21 1.78
C LEU A 123 -0.40 -2.39 1.24
N GLY A 124 0.67 -2.74 1.96
CA GLY A 124 1.57 -3.83 1.59
C GLY A 124 2.57 -3.48 0.48
N LYS A 125 2.54 -2.27 -0.07
CA LYS A 125 3.46 -1.84 -1.13
C LYS A 125 4.54 -0.92 -0.62
N GLN A 126 5.69 -0.98 -1.27
CA GLN A 126 6.75 0.00 -1.07
C GLN A 126 6.44 1.26 -1.88
N VAL A 127 6.48 2.41 -1.20
CA VAL A 127 6.14 3.72 -1.77
C VAL A 127 7.25 4.73 -1.59
N VAL A 128 7.24 5.76 -2.44
CA VAL A 128 7.94 7.02 -2.22
C VAL A 128 6.90 8.06 -1.81
N ALA A 129 7.09 8.65 -0.64
CA ALA A 129 6.17 9.61 -0.06
C ALA A 129 6.85 10.95 0.24
N TYR A 130 6.14 12.03 -0.02
CA TYR A 130 6.52 13.39 0.33
C TYR A 130 5.56 13.91 1.41
N ALA A 131 6.10 14.31 2.56
CA ALA A 131 5.32 14.76 3.70
C ALA A 131 5.67 16.19 4.13
N ASP A 132 4.65 16.97 4.45
CA ASP A 132 4.81 18.28 5.06
C ASP A 132 5.20 18.14 6.53
N THR A 133 6.37 18.64 6.90
CA THR A 133 6.91 18.66 8.26
C THR A 133 6.70 19.99 8.96
N ASN A 134 6.00 20.93 8.35
CA ASN A 134 5.74 22.25 8.93
C ASN A 134 4.71 22.21 10.06
N THR A 135 4.02 21.09 10.22
CA THR A 135 3.08 20.85 11.34
C THR A 135 3.77 20.08 12.46
N ASN A 136 3.21 20.12 13.66
CA ASN A 136 3.70 19.35 14.80
C ASN A 136 3.79 17.86 14.45
N SER A 137 4.76 17.15 15.01
CA SER A 137 5.06 15.74 14.71
C SER A 137 3.87 14.76 14.78
N THR A 138 2.77 15.16 15.41
CA THR A 138 1.52 14.39 15.49
C THR A 138 0.59 14.58 14.29
N SER A 139 0.94 15.46 13.35
CA SER A 139 0.05 15.86 12.23
C SER A 139 0.79 15.91 10.89
N LEU A 140 1.77 15.01 10.68
CA LEU A 140 2.45 14.88 9.40
C LEU A 140 1.44 14.57 8.30
N ARG A 141 1.41 15.39 7.25
CA ARG A 141 0.48 15.24 6.14
C ARG A 141 1.23 14.85 4.87
N LEU A 142 0.72 13.87 4.16
CA LEU A 142 1.21 13.52 2.85
C LEU A 142 0.80 14.55 1.80
N ILE A 143 1.75 14.90 0.95
CA ILE A 143 1.55 15.79 -0.20
C ILE A 143 1.45 14.97 -1.47
N SER A 144 2.26 13.91 -1.56
CA SER A 144 2.28 13.01 -2.70
C SER A 144 2.76 11.63 -2.24
N VAL A 145 2.18 10.59 -2.81
CA VAL A 145 2.60 9.20 -2.64
C VAL A 145 2.54 8.52 -4.00
N THR A 146 3.57 7.76 -4.31
CA THR A 146 3.64 6.93 -5.52
C THR A 146 4.29 5.60 -5.18
N GLU A 147 3.98 4.55 -5.94
CA GLU A 147 4.75 3.32 -5.82
C GLU A 147 6.23 3.58 -6.07
N ALA A 148 7.09 2.93 -5.30
CA ALA A 148 8.54 3.00 -5.51
C ALA A 148 8.87 2.23 -6.80
N GLU A 149 9.51 2.91 -7.75
CA GLU A 149 9.82 2.34 -9.06
C GLU A 149 10.67 1.06 -8.93
N GLY A 150 10.17 -0.04 -9.52
CA GLY A 150 10.85 -1.33 -9.55
C GLY A 150 10.92 -2.06 -8.20
N ALA A 151 10.28 -1.55 -7.15
CA ALA A 151 10.33 -2.15 -5.82
C ALA A 151 9.18 -3.13 -5.55
N ASN A 152 8.08 -2.99 -6.26
CA ASN A 152 6.94 -3.89 -6.09
C ASN A 152 6.80 -4.83 -7.28
N THR A 153 6.55 -6.10 -6.99
CA THR A 153 6.15 -7.10 -7.99
C THR A 153 4.84 -7.72 -7.56
N GLU A 154 3.88 -7.77 -8.48
CA GLU A 154 2.56 -8.32 -8.20
C GLU A 154 2.23 -9.44 -9.17
N ILE A 155 1.58 -10.48 -8.65
CA ILE A 155 0.86 -11.45 -9.46
C ILE A 155 -0.57 -11.56 -8.97
N SER A 156 -1.49 -11.65 -9.90
CA SER A 156 -2.91 -11.85 -9.59
C SER A 156 -3.47 -12.99 -10.41
N PHE A 157 -4.30 -13.80 -9.77
CA PHE A 157 -4.99 -14.91 -10.43
C PHE A 157 -6.38 -15.13 -9.81
N PRO A 158 -7.36 -15.63 -10.58
CA PRO A 158 -8.67 -15.92 -10.02
C PRO A 158 -8.62 -17.08 -9.01
N VAL A 159 -9.47 -17.04 -7.99
CA VAL A 159 -9.58 -18.10 -6.98
C VAL A 159 -9.80 -19.47 -7.64
N SER A 160 -10.56 -19.54 -8.73
CA SER A 160 -10.78 -20.79 -9.51
C SER A 160 -9.51 -21.41 -10.09
N SER A 161 -8.42 -20.65 -10.18
CA SER A 161 -7.11 -21.14 -10.64
C SER A 161 -6.21 -21.64 -9.52
N PHE A 162 -6.62 -21.50 -8.27
CA PHE A 162 -5.85 -21.98 -7.10
C PHE A 162 -5.74 -23.49 -7.09
N GLU A 163 -4.56 -24.02 -6.76
CA GLU A 163 -4.29 -25.45 -6.66
C GLU A 163 -3.92 -25.87 -5.22
N SER A 164 -2.98 -25.18 -4.60
CA SER A 164 -2.54 -25.48 -3.24
C SER A 164 -1.68 -24.36 -2.64
N PHE A 165 -1.64 -24.31 -1.30
CA PHE A 165 -0.72 -23.50 -0.54
C PHE A 165 -0.19 -24.27 0.66
N ASP A 166 1.13 -24.30 0.84
CA ASP A 166 1.80 -25.02 1.93
C ASP A 166 2.39 -24.11 3.01
N GLY A 167 2.12 -22.79 2.92
CA GLY A 167 2.65 -21.77 3.82
C GLY A 167 3.89 -21.05 3.28
N THR A 168 4.50 -21.58 2.22
CA THR A 168 5.69 -20.98 1.58
C THR A 168 5.64 -21.04 0.05
N THR A 169 4.80 -21.90 -0.48
CA THR A 169 4.64 -22.06 -1.93
C THR A 169 3.15 -22.10 -2.28
N MET A 170 2.73 -21.14 -3.06
CA MET A 170 1.39 -21.10 -3.62
C MET A 170 1.42 -21.60 -5.06
N LYS A 171 0.56 -22.56 -5.40
CA LYS A 171 0.42 -23.11 -6.77
C LYS A 171 -0.90 -22.70 -7.35
N TYR A 172 -0.87 -22.29 -8.61
CA TYR A 172 -2.04 -21.85 -9.35
C TYR A 172 -1.87 -22.12 -10.85
N MET A 173 -2.98 -22.26 -11.57
CA MET A 173 -2.99 -22.34 -13.02
C MET A 173 -2.91 -20.94 -13.61
N GLN A 174 -1.92 -20.68 -14.45
CA GLN A 174 -1.74 -19.38 -15.09
C GLN A 174 -2.78 -19.14 -16.20
N ASN A 175 -3.20 -20.21 -16.86
CA ASN A 175 -4.27 -20.21 -17.85
C ASN A 175 -5.14 -21.46 -17.69
N GLU A 176 -6.40 -21.37 -18.10
CA GLU A 176 -7.35 -22.50 -18.03
C GLU A 176 -6.92 -23.75 -18.84
N THR A 177 -6.03 -23.56 -19.82
CA THR A 177 -5.52 -24.64 -20.69
C THR A 177 -4.21 -25.25 -20.20
N ASP A 178 -3.64 -24.75 -19.14
CA ASP A 178 -2.39 -25.24 -18.61
C ASP A 178 -2.55 -26.66 -18.05
N ARG A 179 -1.52 -27.48 -18.24
CA ARG A 179 -1.49 -28.87 -17.73
C ARG A 179 -0.72 -29.00 -16.43
N SER A 180 -0.08 -27.96 -15.98
CA SER A 180 0.73 -27.92 -14.76
C SER A 180 0.61 -26.57 -14.09
N ALA A 181 0.50 -26.56 -12.77
CA ALA A 181 0.46 -25.35 -11.99
C ALA A 181 1.80 -24.61 -12.02
N THR A 182 1.71 -23.29 -12.03
CA THR A 182 2.83 -22.39 -11.75
C THR A 182 3.00 -22.26 -10.23
N SER A 183 4.23 -22.09 -9.75
CA SER A 183 4.52 -21.94 -8.33
C SER A 183 5.01 -20.51 -8.05
N ALA A 184 4.41 -19.88 -7.08
CA ALA A 184 4.86 -18.62 -6.49
C ALA A 184 5.40 -18.89 -5.09
N ARG A 185 6.60 -18.40 -4.80
CA ARG A 185 7.16 -18.47 -3.45
C ARG A 185 6.56 -17.35 -2.61
N VAL A 186 6.13 -17.68 -1.41
CA VAL A 186 5.58 -16.74 -0.42
C VAL A 186 6.50 -16.72 0.80
N THR A 187 6.74 -15.55 1.35
CA THR A 187 7.49 -15.38 2.58
C THR A 187 6.76 -16.09 3.74
N SER A 188 7.50 -16.86 4.53
CA SER A 188 6.90 -17.59 5.65
C SER A 188 6.25 -16.62 6.65
N GLY A 189 4.97 -16.84 6.94
CA GLY A 189 4.20 -15.94 7.81
C GLY A 189 3.75 -14.64 7.14
N ALA A 190 3.74 -14.60 5.81
CA ALA A 190 3.17 -13.47 5.07
C ALA A 190 1.73 -13.20 5.54
N PRO A 191 1.39 -11.95 5.87
CA PRO A 191 0.04 -11.59 6.29
C PRO A 191 -0.98 -11.84 5.18
N VAL A 192 -2.16 -12.29 5.58
CA VAL A 192 -3.31 -12.48 4.70
C VAL A 192 -4.29 -11.34 4.93
N ILE A 193 -4.59 -10.61 3.86
CA ILE A 193 -5.63 -9.57 3.84
C ILE A 193 -6.85 -10.15 3.13
N TYR A 194 -7.86 -10.52 3.90
CA TYR A 194 -9.08 -11.13 3.41
C TYR A 194 -10.21 -10.11 3.33
N ASN A 195 -10.67 -9.83 2.10
CA ASN A 195 -11.68 -8.79 1.84
C ASN A 195 -11.33 -7.43 2.49
N GLY A 196 -10.06 -7.03 2.40
CA GLY A 196 -9.57 -5.75 2.90
C GLY A 196 -9.22 -5.73 4.39
N ILE A 197 -9.36 -6.83 5.12
CA ILE A 197 -9.06 -6.91 6.56
C ILE A 197 -8.01 -8.00 6.79
N ALA A 198 -7.02 -7.69 7.63
CA ALA A 198 -6.02 -8.68 8.04
C ALA A 198 -6.68 -9.84 8.81
N ASP A 199 -6.30 -11.05 8.47
CA ASP A 199 -6.79 -12.26 9.09
C ASP A 199 -5.61 -13.16 9.50
N ASP A 200 -5.71 -13.77 10.69
CA ASP A 200 -4.69 -14.68 11.25
C ASP A 200 -4.78 -16.10 10.65
N MET A 201 -5.33 -16.25 9.45
CA MET A 201 -5.46 -17.55 8.78
C MET A 201 -4.13 -18.25 8.64
N ASP A 202 -4.10 -19.52 9.03
CA ASP A 202 -2.98 -20.38 8.68
C ASP A 202 -3.07 -20.88 7.22
N ALA A 203 -1.99 -21.50 6.74
CA ALA A 203 -1.93 -22.01 5.36
C ALA A 203 -3.02 -23.04 5.06
N THR A 204 -3.45 -23.81 6.06
CA THR A 204 -4.50 -24.84 5.91
C THR A 204 -5.87 -24.20 5.77
N GLU A 205 -6.17 -23.21 6.60
CA GLU A 205 -7.42 -22.46 6.56
C GLU A 205 -7.55 -21.71 5.24
N LEU A 206 -6.50 -20.99 4.84
CA LEU A 206 -6.47 -20.29 3.56
C LEU A 206 -6.64 -21.26 2.38
N SER A 207 -5.95 -22.41 2.40
CA SER A 207 -6.05 -23.43 1.37
C SER A 207 -7.46 -24.00 1.26
N ASN A 208 -8.13 -24.23 2.40
CA ASN A 208 -9.50 -24.74 2.45
C ASN A 208 -10.50 -23.73 1.83
N ILE A 209 -10.33 -22.44 2.16
CA ILE A 209 -11.17 -21.38 1.58
C ILE A 209 -10.96 -21.28 0.07
N LEU A 210 -9.70 -21.19 -0.39
CA LEU A 210 -9.39 -21.01 -1.81
C LEU A 210 -9.72 -22.25 -2.65
N SER A 211 -9.82 -23.46 -2.04
CA SER A 211 -10.22 -24.70 -2.72
C SER A 211 -11.74 -24.85 -2.88
N ASP A 212 -12.53 -23.94 -2.30
CA ASP A 212 -13.99 -24.00 -2.47
C ASP A 212 -14.37 -23.53 -3.87
N ALA A 213 -14.71 -24.49 -4.73
CA ALA A 213 -15.09 -24.26 -6.14
C ALA A 213 -16.35 -23.39 -6.31
N THR A 214 -17.05 -23.07 -5.21
CA THR A 214 -18.24 -22.21 -5.25
C THR A 214 -17.91 -20.74 -5.09
N LEU A 215 -16.69 -20.40 -4.64
CA LEU A 215 -16.23 -19.03 -4.45
C LEU A 215 -15.71 -18.44 -5.76
N SER A 216 -15.95 -17.16 -5.93
CA SER A 216 -15.40 -16.36 -7.01
C SER A 216 -14.62 -15.20 -6.41
N GLY A 217 -13.52 -14.85 -7.04
CA GLY A 217 -12.68 -13.77 -6.53
C GLY A 217 -11.29 -13.81 -7.12
N GLN A 218 -10.41 -13.08 -6.49
CA GLN A 218 -9.03 -12.91 -6.92
C GLN A 218 -8.07 -13.07 -5.75
N VAL A 219 -6.95 -13.70 -6.01
CA VAL A 219 -5.79 -13.70 -5.12
C VAL A 219 -4.74 -12.82 -5.75
N THR A 220 -4.18 -11.89 -4.97
CA THR A 220 -3.05 -11.07 -5.38
C THR A 220 -1.91 -11.25 -4.38
N LEU A 221 -0.74 -11.57 -4.90
CA LEU A 221 0.49 -11.67 -4.11
C LEU A 221 1.35 -10.45 -4.41
N VAL A 222 1.84 -9.79 -3.39
CA VAL A 222 2.69 -8.60 -3.48
C VAL A 222 4.04 -8.90 -2.85
N ASP A 223 5.10 -8.69 -3.64
CA ASP A 223 6.49 -8.65 -3.20
C ASP A 223 6.87 -7.16 -3.13
N ASN A 224 7.28 -6.69 -1.96
CA ASN A 224 7.51 -5.28 -1.69
C ASN A 224 8.95 -4.96 -1.28
N ASP A 225 9.84 -5.94 -1.41
CA ASP A 225 11.27 -5.78 -1.10
C ASP A 225 12.15 -6.55 -2.09
N GLU A 226 13.44 -6.61 -1.86
CA GLU A 226 14.39 -7.34 -2.70
C GLU A 226 14.60 -8.80 -2.24
N SER A 227 13.84 -9.26 -1.23
CA SER A 227 13.92 -10.63 -0.73
C SER A 227 13.25 -11.61 -1.70
N ALA A 228 13.53 -12.90 -1.54
CA ALA A 228 12.94 -13.89 -2.41
C ALA A 228 11.59 -14.37 -1.86
N GLY A 229 10.51 -13.83 -2.36
CA GLY A 229 9.15 -14.29 -2.04
C GLY A 229 8.16 -13.15 -1.96
N TYR A 230 6.89 -13.47 -2.13
CA TYR A 230 5.81 -12.51 -1.96
C TYR A 230 5.54 -12.30 -0.48
N ASP A 231 5.44 -11.04 -0.05
CA ASP A 231 5.38 -10.63 1.34
C ASP A 231 3.97 -10.45 1.87
N VAL A 232 2.99 -10.26 1.00
CA VAL A 232 1.59 -10.06 1.37
C VAL A 232 0.68 -10.85 0.44
N ILE A 233 -0.35 -11.47 1.02
CA ILE A 233 -1.40 -12.20 0.31
C ILE A 233 -2.71 -11.41 0.44
N PHE A 234 -3.25 -10.91 -0.65
CA PHE A 234 -4.59 -10.33 -0.71
C PHE A 234 -5.55 -11.35 -1.29
N VAL A 235 -6.69 -11.51 -0.65
CA VAL A 235 -7.76 -12.42 -1.06
C VAL A 235 -9.08 -11.66 -1.09
N ASP A 236 -9.56 -11.37 -2.28
CA ASP A 236 -10.82 -10.68 -2.50
C ASP A 236 -11.85 -11.68 -3.03
N ILE A 237 -12.79 -12.08 -2.18
CA ILE A 237 -13.85 -13.01 -2.53
C ILE A 237 -15.17 -12.25 -2.63
N ALA A 238 -15.85 -12.45 -3.75
CA ALA A 238 -17.18 -11.92 -4.00
C ALA A 238 -18.18 -13.05 -4.19
N THR A 239 -19.34 -12.89 -3.57
CA THR A 239 -20.48 -13.79 -3.77
C THR A 239 -21.63 -13.00 -4.38
N ALA A 240 -22.20 -13.49 -5.47
CA ALA A 240 -23.38 -12.91 -6.06
C ALA A 240 -24.63 -13.35 -5.27
N GLY A 241 -25.51 -12.40 -4.96
CA GLY A 241 -26.76 -12.68 -4.28
C GLY A 241 -27.92 -11.86 -4.86
N VAL A 242 -29.14 -12.38 -4.74
CA VAL A 242 -30.36 -11.65 -5.10
C VAL A 242 -30.97 -11.09 -3.84
N VAL A 243 -31.09 -9.78 -3.74
CA VAL A 243 -31.75 -9.12 -2.60
C VAL A 243 -33.24 -9.45 -2.63
N SER A 244 -33.72 -10.09 -1.57
CA SER A 244 -35.16 -10.41 -1.40
C SER A 244 -35.91 -9.41 -0.56
N GLU A 245 -35.24 -8.81 0.40
CA GLU A 245 -35.85 -7.87 1.34
C GLU A 245 -34.81 -6.84 1.81
N LEU A 246 -35.23 -5.60 1.94
CA LEU A 246 -34.49 -4.52 2.57
C LEU A 246 -35.37 -3.95 3.71
N SER A 247 -34.88 -4.06 4.93
CA SER A 247 -35.59 -3.48 6.06
C SER A 247 -35.20 -2.01 6.27
N SER A 248 -36.12 -1.22 6.83
CA SER A 248 -35.84 0.16 7.24
C SER A 248 -34.77 0.30 8.35
N ARG A 249 -34.26 -0.82 8.86
CA ARG A 249 -33.19 -0.89 9.88
C ARG A 249 -31.84 -1.23 9.28
N GLY A 250 -31.69 -1.17 7.96
CA GLY A 250 -30.44 -1.50 7.28
C GLY A 250 -30.13 -2.99 7.20
N VAL A 251 -31.11 -3.87 7.30
CA VAL A 251 -30.92 -5.31 7.11
C VAL A 251 -31.24 -5.67 5.67
N VAL A 252 -30.29 -6.26 4.97
CA VAL A 252 -30.47 -6.82 3.63
C VAL A 252 -30.58 -8.32 3.72
N THR A 253 -31.61 -8.89 3.14
CA THR A 253 -31.83 -10.33 3.06
C THR A 253 -31.63 -10.79 1.64
N PHE A 254 -30.78 -11.80 1.45
CA PHE A 254 -30.52 -12.39 0.13
C PHE A 254 -31.29 -13.67 -0.07
N LEU A 255 -31.87 -13.85 -1.26
CA LEU A 255 -32.33 -15.15 -1.77
C LEU A 255 -31.17 -15.78 -2.52
N ASN A 256 -30.69 -16.91 -2.05
CA ASN A 256 -29.66 -17.70 -2.72
C ASN A 256 -28.39 -16.91 -3.06
N THR A 257 -27.40 -16.93 -2.23
CA THR A 257 -26.05 -16.55 -2.61
C THR A 257 -25.46 -17.66 -3.49
N VAL A 258 -24.97 -17.29 -4.67
CA VAL A 258 -24.20 -18.22 -5.51
C VAL A 258 -22.92 -18.52 -4.76
N GLY A 259 -22.64 -19.79 -4.48
CA GLY A 259 -21.44 -20.18 -3.74
C GLY A 259 -21.71 -20.70 -2.34
N ASP A 260 -22.87 -20.43 -1.79
CA ASP A 260 -23.25 -21.08 -0.54
C ASP A 260 -23.97 -22.41 -0.85
N ARG A 261 -23.50 -23.52 -0.28
CA ARG A 261 -24.31 -24.75 -0.17
C ARG A 261 -25.47 -24.46 0.77
N ALA A 262 -26.32 -23.53 0.37
CA ALA A 262 -27.53 -23.24 1.08
C ALA A 262 -28.34 -24.55 1.16
N THR A 263 -28.33 -25.16 2.33
CA THR A 263 -29.45 -25.99 2.69
C THR A 263 -30.70 -25.18 2.40
N LYS A 264 -31.65 -25.77 1.77
CA LYS A 264 -32.89 -25.22 1.17
C LYS A 264 -33.64 -24.12 1.95
N ASN A 265 -33.17 -23.72 3.13
CA ASN A 265 -33.79 -22.79 4.06
C ASN A 265 -32.81 -21.78 4.69
N SER A 266 -31.57 -21.70 4.26
CA SER A 266 -30.66 -20.66 4.79
C SER A 266 -30.86 -19.34 4.05
N VAL A 267 -31.46 -18.41 4.75
CA VAL A 267 -31.52 -17.01 4.35
C VAL A 267 -30.25 -16.39 4.88
N ASN A 268 -29.32 -16.04 4.01
CA ASN A 268 -28.15 -15.28 4.41
C ASN A 268 -28.58 -13.87 4.72
N ARG A 269 -28.57 -13.54 6.00
CA ARG A 269 -28.91 -12.24 6.53
C ARG A 269 -27.61 -11.48 6.82
N ILE A 270 -27.40 -10.41 6.10
CA ILE A 270 -26.33 -9.48 6.39
C ILE A 270 -26.94 -8.28 7.10
N GLU A 271 -26.54 -8.03 8.33
CA GLU A 271 -26.95 -6.86 9.08
C GLU A 271 -25.90 -5.78 8.90
N PHE A 272 -26.34 -4.64 8.38
CA PHE A 272 -25.53 -3.43 8.31
C PHE A 272 -25.71 -2.66 9.61
N ASN A 273 -24.59 -2.34 10.26
CA ASN A 273 -24.64 -1.38 11.35
C ASN A 273 -24.57 0.02 10.72
N THR A 274 -25.70 0.68 10.58
CA THR A 274 -25.79 2.03 10.01
C THR A 274 -25.14 3.10 10.90
N THR A 275 -24.59 2.73 12.04
CA THR A 275 -23.89 3.64 12.97
C THR A 275 -22.36 3.56 12.86
N SER A 276 -21.81 2.58 12.13
CA SER A 276 -20.39 2.51 11.83
C SER A 276 -20.16 2.81 10.35
N SER A 277 -19.27 3.75 10.05
CA SER A 277 -18.84 4.13 8.71
C SER A 277 -18.10 3.01 7.96
N ASP A 278 -17.88 1.85 8.59
CA ASP A 278 -16.92 0.85 8.17
C ASP A 278 -17.52 -0.31 7.35
N SER A 279 -18.81 -0.27 7.06
CA SER A 279 -19.46 -1.30 6.24
C SER A 279 -19.58 -0.80 4.79
N ILE A 280 -18.52 -0.96 4.01
CA ILE A 280 -18.56 -0.72 2.57
C ILE A 280 -19.19 -1.95 1.92
N ILE A 281 -20.45 -1.82 1.50
CA ILE A 281 -21.08 -2.83 0.65
C ILE A 281 -21.29 -2.22 -0.73
N ASN A 282 -20.60 -2.78 -1.69
CA ASN A 282 -20.80 -2.48 -3.09
C ASN A 282 -22.03 -3.25 -3.59
N ILE A 283 -23.19 -2.61 -3.55
CA ILE A 283 -24.40 -3.17 -4.16
C ILE A 283 -24.51 -2.61 -5.58
N THR A 284 -24.58 -3.49 -6.56
CA THR A 284 -24.88 -3.11 -7.94
C THR A 284 -26.27 -3.58 -8.30
N GLN A 285 -27.05 -2.70 -8.94
CA GLN A 285 -28.32 -3.05 -9.55
C GLN A 285 -28.20 -2.94 -11.07
N ASN A 286 -28.43 -4.04 -11.78
CA ASN A 286 -28.26 -4.10 -13.24
C ASN A 286 -26.86 -3.66 -13.73
N GLY A 287 -25.82 -3.97 -12.98
CA GLY A 287 -24.44 -3.61 -13.31
C GLY A 287 -24.06 -2.15 -13.03
N GLN A 288 -24.96 -1.37 -12.40
CA GLN A 288 -24.67 0.00 -11.96
C GLN A 288 -24.55 0.04 -10.42
N PRO A 289 -23.60 0.81 -9.87
CA PRO A 289 -23.53 1.02 -8.43
C PRO A 289 -24.87 1.53 -7.89
N TYR A 290 -25.36 0.92 -6.82
CA TYR A 290 -26.56 1.37 -6.13
C TYR A 290 -26.13 2.26 -4.97
N ASP A 291 -26.52 3.54 -5.03
CA ASP A 291 -26.24 4.49 -3.97
C ASP A 291 -27.31 4.36 -2.88
N TYR A 292 -26.84 4.16 -1.65
CA TYR A 292 -27.65 4.06 -0.46
C TYR A 292 -27.65 5.41 0.23
N THR A 293 -28.70 6.15 0.09
CA THR A 293 -28.99 7.32 0.91
C THR A 293 -30.10 7.03 1.92
#